data_f4c92f70349b5dcaf57d3dc559e202ba
#
_entry.id   f4c92f70349b5dcaf57d3dc559e202ba
#
_cell.length_a   1.000
_cell.length_b   1.000
_cell.length_c   1.000
_cell.angle_alpha   90.00
_cell.angle_beta   90.00
_cell.angle_gamma   90.00
#
_symmetry.space_group_name_H-M   'P 1'
#
loop_
_entity.id
_entity.type
_entity.pdbx_description
1 polymer ?
#
loop_
_entity_poly.entity_id
_entity_poly.type
_entity_poly.pdbx_seq_one_letter_code
_entity_poly.pdbx_strand_id
1 'polypeptide(L)'
;GLSRLETLRRLAKLDGVYVPAFYQETYNEDGTLASFTPTDPVAPARVRRRVVLDLDKAAYPESFVVPYTEAVFDRITLEIMRGCTRGCRFCQAGMLYRPVRERSLETLLKQADSLERSTGYEEISLSSLSSGDYTHLTELVCALTERYADKKVSVSLPSMRLDSIVKPSLEEAQ
;
A
#
# COMPACT_ATOMS: atom_id res chain seq x y z
N GLY A 1 -13.73 3.02 -32.75
CA GLY A 1 -13.27 2.58 -31.44
C GLY A 1 -13.46 1.09 -31.31
N LEU A 2 -12.78 0.45 -30.34
CA LEU A 2 -12.93 -0.97 -30.06
C LEU A 2 -14.31 -1.25 -29.43
N SER A 3 -14.89 -2.41 -29.74
CA SER A 3 -16.06 -2.89 -29.02
C SER A 3 -15.69 -3.21 -27.56
N ARG A 4 -16.70 -3.26 -26.66
CA ARG A 4 -16.49 -3.65 -25.26
C ARG A 4 -15.83 -5.03 -25.14
N LEU A 5 -16.26 -6.00 -25.94
CA LEU A 5 -15.71 -7.35 -25.93
C LEU A 5 -14.22 -7.39 -26.35
N GLU A 6 -13.86 -6.67 -27.40
CA GLU A 6 -12.47 -6.55 -27.86
C GLU A 6 -11.58 -5.87 -26.79
N THR A 7 -12.11 -4.83 -26.15
CA THR A 7 -11.40 -4.18 -25.04
C THR A 7 -11.16 -5.15 -23.88
N LEU A 8 -12.17 -5.90 -23.45
CA LEU A 8 -12.04 -6.90 -22.40
C LEU A 8 -11.08 -8.02 -22.78
N ARG A 9 -11.09 -8.50 -24.02
CA ARG A 9 -10.12 -9.50 -24.51
C ARG A 9 -8.69 -8.99 -24.53
N ARG A 10 -8.49 -7.70 -24.84
CA ARG A 10 -7.15 -7.08 -24.73
C ARG A 10 -6.69 -6.97 -23.28
N LEU A 11 -7.58 -6.57 -22.38
CA LEU A 11 -7.28 -6.48 -20.94
C LEU A 11 -6.95 -7.85 -20.35
N ALA A 12 -7.68 -8.91 -20.73
CA ALA A 12 -7.42 -10.27 -20.23
C ALA A 12 -6.04 -10.83 -20.60
N LYS A 13 -5.38 -10.26 -21.62
CA LYS A 13 -4.00 -10.62 -22.01
C LYS A 13 -2.92 -9.98 -21.14
N LEU A 14 -3.28 -8.98 -20.33
CA LEU A 14 -2.35 -8.32 -19.44
C LEU A 14 -2.15 -9.14 -18.17
N ASP A 15 -0.91 -9.33 -17.78
CA ASP A 15 -0.58 -10.02 -16.54
C ASP A 15 -1.23 -9.38 -15.33
N GLY A 16 -1.89 -10.18 -14.50
CA GLY A 16 -2.55 -9.74 -13.27
C GLY A 16 -3.94 -9.16 -13.47
N VAL A 17 -4.43 -9.07 -14.70
CA VAL A 17 -5.80 -8.61 -14.98
C VAL A 17 -6.78 -9.77 -14.98
N TYR A 18 -7.77 -9.70 -14.13
CA TYR A 18 -8.90 -10.62 -14.06
C TYR A 18 -10.14 -9.97 -14.69
N VAL A 19 -10.75 -10.64 -15.65
CA VAL A 19 -11.99 -10.20 -16.31
C VAL A 19 -13.12 -11.16 -15.89
N PRO A 20 -13.96 -10.79 -14.90
CA PRO A 20 -14.98 -11.69 -14.35
C PRO A 20 -15.91 -12.29 -15.41
N ALA A 21 -16.30 -11.50 -16.43
CA ALA A 21 -17.19 -11.94 -17.50
C ALA A 21 -16.66 -13.12 -18.34
N PHE A 22 -15.38 -13.48 -18.20
CA PHE A 22 -14.75 -14.58 -18.93
C PHE A 22 -14.56 -15.83 -18.09
N TYR A 23 -15.19 -15.91 -16.93
CA TYR A 23 -15.18 -17.08 -16.06
C TYR A 23 -16.57 -17.47 -15.63
N GLN A 24 -16.74 -18.74 -15.39
CA GLN A 24 -17.98 -19.31 -14.87
C GLN A 24 -17.66 -20.17 -13.64
N GLU A 25 -18.38 -19.91 -12.56
CA GLU A 25 -18.43 -20.73 -11.38
C GLU A 25 -19.56 -21.72 -11.42
N THR A 26 -19.34 -22.90 -10.85
CA THR A 26 -20.37 -23.87 -10.52
C THR A 26 -20.27 -24.25 -9.07
N TYR A 27 -21.39 -24.60 -8.46
CA TYR A 27 -21.48 -24.89 -7.04
C TYR A 27 -21.99 -26.31 -6.82
N ASN A 28 -21.54 -26.94 -5.74
CA ASN A 28 -22.09 -28.19 -5.24
C ASN A 28 -23.44 -27.95 -4.55
N GLU A 29 -24.17 -29.03 -4.25
CA GLU A 29 -25.47 -28.97 -3.55
C GLU A 29 -25.37 -28.31 -2.16
N ASP A 30 -24.22 -28.40 -1.51
CA ASP A 30 -23.94 -27.79 -0.20
C ASP A 30 -23.51 -26.30 -0.29
N GLY A 31 -23.52 -25.70 -1.49
CA GLY A 31 -23.13 -24.32 -1.74
C GLY A 31 -21.64 -24.07 -1.80
N THR A 32 -20.79 -25.09 -1.70
CA THR A 32 -19.35 -24.95 -1.91
C THR A 32 -19.00 -24.83 -3.39
N LEU A 33 -17.90 -24.12 -3.72
CA LEU A 33 -17.46 -23.95 -5.09
C LEU A 33 -17.00 -25.30 -5.68
N ALA A 34 -17.68 -25.75 -6.73
CA ALA A 34 -17.35 -27.00 -7.44
C ALA A 34 -16.28 -26.74 -8.52
N SER A 35 -16.47 -25.69 -9.34
CA SER A 35 -15.49 -25.34 -10.38
C SER A 35 -15.47 -23.84 -10.66
N PHE A 36 -14.34 -23.37 -11.16
CA PHE A 36 -14.16 -22.01 -11.65
C PHE A 36 -13.32 -22.08 -12.94
N THR A 37 -13.97 -21.90 -14.08
CA THR A 37 -13.36 -22.17 -15.38
C THR A 37 -13.47 -20.99 -16.32
N PRO A 38 -12.42 -20.74 -17.17
CA PRO A 38 -12.51 -19.72 -18.20
C PRO A 38 -13.50 -20.14 -19.29
N THR A 39 -14.30 -19.19 -19.74
CA THR A 39 -15.29 -19.36 -20.84
C THR A 39 -14.86 -18.69 -22.13
N ASP A 40 -13.88 -17.79 -22.09
CA ASP A 40 -13.30 -17.15 -23.27
C ASP A 40 -11.86 -17.68 -23.49
N PRO A 41 -11.47 -18.04 -24.74
CA PRO A 41 -10.15 -18.60 -25.04
C PRO A 41 -8.96 -17.72 -24.67
N VAL A 42 -9.15 -16.42 -24.49
CA VAL A 42 -8.06 -15.51 -24.07
C VAL A 42 -7.87 -15.46 -22.56
N ALA A 43 -8.83 -15.96 -21.78
CA ALA A 43 -8.78 -15.95 -20.35
C ALA A 43 -7.89 -17.11 -19.84
N PRO A 44 -6.87 -16.83 -18.99
CA PRO A 44 -6.01 -17.88 -18.45
C PRO A 44 -6.76 -18.71 -17.40
N ALA A 45 -6.46 -20.00 -17.29
CA ALA A 45 -7.03 -20.84 -16.23
C ALA A 45 -6.73 -20.33 -14.81
N ARG A 46 -5.66 -19.57 -14.64
CA ARG A 46 -5.26 -18.94 -13.37
C ARG A 46 -4.65 -17.56 -13.63
N VAL A 47 -5.25 -16.55 -13.06
CA VAL A 47 -4.68 -15.18 -13.07
C VAL A 47 -3.64 -15.08 -11.96
N ARG A 48 -2.39 -14.76 -12.33
CA ARG A 48 -1.31 -14.51 -11.36
C ARG A 48 -1.28 -13.06 -10.97
N ARG A 49 -1.33 -12.78 -9.67
CA ARG A 49 -1.19 -11.41 -9.16
C ARG A 49 0.19 -10.85 -9.49
N ARG A 50 0.25 -9.63 -9.97
CA ARG A 50 1.52 -8.89 -10.12
C ARG A 50 1.96 -8.34 -8.77
N VAL A 51 3.24 -8.42 -8.51
CA VAL A 51 3.86 -7.92 -7.27
C VAL A 51 5.06 -7.05 -7.64
N VAL A 52 5.08 -5.82 -7.14
CA VAL A 52 6.28 -4.98 -7.17
C VAL A 52 7.17 -5.45 -6.02
N LEU A 53 8.29 -6.07 -6.33
CA LEU A 53 9.20 -6.63 -5.32
C LEU A 53 10.08 -5.55 -4.68
N ASP A 54 10.53 -4.59 -5.46
CA ASP A 54 11.38 -3.48 -5.03
C ASP A 54 10.52 -2.21 -4.94
N LEU A 55 10.16 -1.79 -3.71
CA LEU A 55 9.32 -0.62 -3.51
C LEU A 55 10.05 0.69 -3.77
N ASP A 56 11.36 0.72 -3.69
CA ASP A 56 12.12 1.95 -3.98
C ASP A 56 12.04 2.33 -5.46
N LYS A 57 11.86 1.32 -6.33
CA LYS A 57 11.64 1.53 -7.77
C LYS A 57 10.18 1.77 -8.14
N ALA A 58 9.26 1.60 -7.18
CA ALA A 58 7.85 1.88 -7.45
C ALA A 58 7.64 3.38 -7.63
N ALA A 59 6.98 3.76 -8.74
CA ALA A 59 6.62 5.15 -8.97
C ALA A 59 5.75 5.70 -7.83
N TYR A 60 6.02 6.91 -7.42
CA TYR A 60 5.19 7.69 -6.50
C TYR A 60 5.15 9.15 -7.00
N PRO A 61 4.11 9.91 -6.66
CA PRO A 61 4.05 11.32 -7.03
C PRO A 61 5.04 12.13 -6.19
N GLU A 62 5.89 12.93 -6.84
CA GLU A 62 6.83 13.85 -6.18
C GLU A 62 6.17 15.19 -5.82
N SER A 63 5.01 15.45 -6.41
CA SER A 63 4.23 16.65 -6.19
C SER A 63 2.74 16.29 -6.21
N PHE A 64 2.02 16.62 -5.16
CA PHE A 64 0.59 16.42 -5.07
C PHE A 64 -0.17 17.64 -5.58
N VAL A 65 -1.36 17.40 -6.14
CA VAL A 65 -2.34 18.44 -6.35
C VAL A 65 -2.99 18.74 -5.00
N VAL A 66 -2.68 19.91 -4.44
CA VAL A 66 -3.25 20.36 -3.17
C VAL A 66 -4.63 20.97 -3.45
N PRO A 67 -5.71 20.52 -2.78
CA PRO A 67 -7.02 21.11 -2.94
C PRO A 67 -7.06 22.53 -2.37
N TYR A 68 -7.86 23.41 -2.98
CA TYR A 68 -8.05 24.78 -2.52
C TYR A 68 -8.95 24.86 -1.27
N THR A 69 -9.74 23.83 -1.02
CA THR A 69 -10.61 23.70 0.16
C THR A 69 -10.00 22.75 1.16
N GLU A 70 -10.29 22.92 2.43
CA GLU A 70 -9.88 22.01 3.49
C GLU A 70 -10.32 20.58 3.18
N ALA A 71 -9.39 19.63 3.24
CA ALA A 71 -9.61 18.21 3.08
C ALA A 71 -9.50 17.48 4.43
N VAL A 72 -10.26 16.41 4.60
CA VAL A 72 -10.23 15.60 5.84
C VAL A 72 -8.85 14.99 6.12
N PHE A 73 -8.07 14.73 5.05
CA PHE A 73 -6.71 14.18 5.12
C PHE A 73 -5.70 15.18 4.54
N ASP A 74 -5.49 16.25 5.24
CA ASP A 74 -4.58 17.34 4.85
C ASP A 74 -3.16 17.05 5.34
N ARG A 75 -2.54 16.00 4.78
CA ARG A 75 -1.26 15.47 5.21
C ARG A 75 -0.48 14.78 4.11
N ILE A 76 0.84 14.71 4.26
CA ILE A 76 1.72 13.85 3.47
C ILE A 76 1.55 12.42 3.94
N THR A 77 1.30 11.48 3.03
CA THR A 77 1.27 10.06 3.36
C THR A 77 2.45 9.34 2.73
N LEU A 78 3.33 8.76 3.55
CA LEU A 78 4.46 7.95 3.12
C LEU A 78 4.15 6.47 3.31
N GLU A 79 4.09 5.72 2.22
CA GLU A 79 3.96 4.27 2.27
C GLU A 79 5.33 3.65 2.60
N ILE A 80 5.51 3.21 3.85
CA ILE A 80 6.79 2.67 4.34
C ILE A 80 6.99 1.20 3.98
N MET A 81 5.90 0.41 3.93
CA MET A 81 5.95 -1.01 3.58
C MET A 81 4.61 -1.51 3.04
N ARG A 82 4.64 -2.59 2.28
CA ARG A 82 3.47 -3.36 1.83
C ARG A 82 3.50 -4.78 2.33
N GLY A 83 2.31 -5.31 2.64
CA GLY A 83 2.14 -6.65 3.16
C GLY A 83 2.23 -6.70 4.67
N CYS A 84 1.88 -7.86 5.23
CA CYS A 84 1.95 -8.12 6.66
C CYS A 84 2.09 -9.63 6.88
N THR A 85 2.91 -10.04 7.84
CA THR A 85 3.15 -11.46 8.19
C THR A 85 2.41 -11.91 9.44
N ARG A 86 1.67 -11.00 10.11
CA ARG A 86 1.08 -11.28 11.43
C ARG A 86 0.00 -12.37 11.44
N GLY A 87 -0.73 -12.57 10.35
CA GLY A 87 -1.70 -13.66 10.23
C GLY A 87 -2.91 -13.55 11.14
N CYS A 88 -3.35 -12.33 11.48
CA CYS A 88 -4.55 -12.11 12.28
C CYS A 88 -5.76 -12.80 11.64
N ARG A 89 -6.54 -13.58 12.40
CA ARG A 89 -7.62 -14.43 11.88
C ARG A 89 -8.72 -13.65 11.16
N PHE A 90 -8.95 -12.41 11.51
CA PHE A 90 -9.96 -11.53 10.90
C PHE A 90 -9.45 -10.77 9.67
N CYS A 91 -8.12 -10.77 9.41
CA CYS A 91 -7.50 -9.85 8.47
C CYS A 91 -7.23 -10.53 7.11
N GLN A 92 -8.04 -10.23 6.11
CA GLN A 92 -7.81 -10.69 4.75
C GLN A 92 -6.60 -10.00 4.09
N ALA A 93 -6.37 -8.71 4.39
CA ALA A 93 -5.28 -7.93 3.80
C ALA A 93 -3.90 -8.55 4.09
N GLY A 94 -3.68 -9.07 5.30
CA GLY A 94 -2.44 -9.76 5.67
C GLY A 94 -2.16 -11.02 4.84
N MET A 95 -3.17 -11.63 4.23
CA MET A 95 -3.00 -12.77 3.31
C MET A 95 -2.82 -12.30 1.86
N LEU A 96 -3.58 -11.30 1.42
CA LEU A 96 -3.59 -10.85 0.04
C LEU A 96 -2.30 -10.10 -0.35
N TYR A 97 -1.69 -9.32 0.55
CA TYR A 97 -0.58 -8.42 0.22
C TYR A 97 0.81 -8.97 0.55
N ARG A 98 0.94 -10.27 0.81
CA ARG A 98 2.25 -10.93 0.93
C ARG A 98 2.98 -10.98 -0.41
N PRO A 99 4.34 -10.98 -0.42
CA PRO A 99 5.29 -10.87 0.71
C PRO A 99 5.33 -9.46 1.30
N VAL A 100 5.94 -9.33 2.49
CA VAL A 100 6.31 -8.03 3.05
C VAL A 100 7.44 -7.44 2.21
N ARG A 101 7.33 -6.16 1.88
CA ARG A 101 8.34 -5.37 1.16
C ARG A 101 8.40 -4.00 1.80
N GLU A 102 9.59 -3.58 2.10
CA GLU A 102 9.87 -2.32 2.75
C GLU A 102 10.47 -1.33 1.75
N ARG A 103 10.24 -0.06 1.98
CA ARG A 103 10.91 1.03 1.29
C ARG A 103 12.12 1.45 2.13
N SER A 104 13.22 1.79 1.47
CA SER A 104 14.43 2.22 2.18
C SER A 104 14.25 3.56 2.89
N LEU A 105 14.99 3.75 3.98
CA LEU A 105 15.02 5.01 4.72
C LEU A 105 15.40 6.19 3.81
N GLU A 106 16.40 6.01 2.95
CA GLU A 106 16.85 7.04 2.00
C GLU A 106 15.73 7.48 1.06
N THR A 107 15.00 6.51 0.49
CA THR A 107 13.86 6.81 -0.41
C THR A 107 12.76 7.54 0.33
N LEU A 108 12.41 7.12 1.55
CA LEU A 108 11.37 7.77 2.35
C LEU A 108 11.73 9.21 2.72
N LEU A 109 12.97 9.48 3.09
CA LEU A 109 13.43 10.84 3.39
C LEU A 109 13.41 11.74 2.15
N LYS A 110 13.81 11.24 0.98
CA LYS A 110 13.68 11.97 -0.29
C LYS A 110 12.23 12.29 -0.65
N GLN A 111 11.34 11.31 -0.45
CA GLN A 111 9.91 11.51 -0.68
C GLN A 111 9.32 12.55 0.26
N ALA A 112 9.67 12.50 1.55
CA ALA A 112 9.24 13.48 2.54
C ALA A 112 9.66 14.90 2.14
N ASP A 113 10.92 15.09 1.75
CA ASP A 113 11.46 16.40 1.32
C ASP A 113 10.75 16.94 0.07
N SER A 114 10.47 16.07 -0.90
CA SER A 114 9.80 16.46 -2.14
C SER A 114 8.36 16.87 -1.89
N LEU A 115 7.64 16.08 -1.08
CA LEU A 115 6.25 16.29 -0.79
C LEU A 115 6.03 17.48 0.16
N GLU A 116 6.86 17.66 1.17
CA GLU A 116 6.79 18.81 2.06
C GLU A 116 6.97 20.12 1.27
N ARG A 117 8.00 20.19 0.42
CA ARG A 117 8.23 21.37 -0.43
C ARG A 117 7.11 21.66 -1.43
N SER A 118 6.44 20.62 -1.95
CA SER A 118 5.42 20.79 -2.97
C SER A 118 4.03 21.05 -2.40
N THR A 119 3.77 20.66 -1.15
CA THR A 119 2.44 20.76 -0.52
C THR A 119 2.37 21.78 0.62
N GLY A 120 3.46 21.93 1.38
CA GLY A 120 3.46 22.74 2.61
C GLY A 120 2.64 22.15 3.75
N TYR A 121 2.29 20.85 3.71
CA TYR A 121 1.55 20.21 4.77
C TYR A 121 2.36 20.09 6.06
N GLU A 122 1.69 20.24 7.20
CA GLU A 122 2.30 20.23 8.54
C GLU A 122 2.21 18.87 9.24
N GLU A 123 1.78 17.82 8.53
CA GLU A 123 1.74 16.44 9.04
C GLU A 123 2.31 15.46 8.02
N ILE A 124 3.16 14.55 8.50
CA ILE A 124 3.65 13.39 7.75
C ILE A 124 3.09 12.12 8.42
N SER A 125 2.25 11.38 7.71
CA SER A 125 1.68 10.12 8.17
C SER A 125 2.36 8.94 7.52
N LEU A 126 2.86 7.98 8.31
CA LEU A 126 3.46 6.75 7.81
C LEU A 126 2.36 5.72 7.52
N SER A 127 2.35 5.14 6.32
CA SER A 127 1.29 4.22 5.89
C SER A 127 1.81 2.81 5.69
N SER A 128 1.14 1.85 6.31
CA SER A 128 1.33 0.42 6.11
C SER A 128 0.18 -0.39 6.71
N LEU A 129 0.23 -1.73 6.59
CA LEU A 129 -0.69 -2.63 7.31
C LEU A 129 -0.26 -2.86 8.77
N SER A 130 0.98 -2.58 9.13
CA SER A 130 1.52 -2.76 10.49
C SER A 130 2.79 -1.94 10.63
N SER A 131 2.67 -0.64 10.93
CA SER A 131 3.79 0.30 10.92
C SER A 131 4.85 -0.05 11.98
N GLY A 132 4.45 -0.62 13.11
CA GLY A 132 5.37 -1.10 14.15
C GLY A 132 6.26 -2.28 13.73
N ASP A 133 6.02 -2.90 12.57
CA ASP A 133 6.82 -4.01 12.05
C ASP A 133 7.85 -3.54 10.99
N TYR A 134 7.85 -2.26 10.63
CA TYR A 134 8.86 -1.71 9.72
C TYR A 134 10.24 -1.75 10.37
N THR A 135 11.23 -2.29 9.65
CA THR A 135 12.57 -2.58 10.20
C THR A 135 13.27 -1.33 10.73
N HIS A 136 13.14 -0.20 10.04
CA HIS A 136 13.83 1.06 10.37
C HIS A 136 12.86 2.11 10.94
N LEU A 137 11.83 1.69 11.70
CA LEU A 137 10.82 2.63 12.20
C LEU A 137 11.42 3.73 13.09
N THR A 138 12.26 3.35 14.03
CA THR A 138 12.87 4.29 14.98
C THR A 138 13.76 5.29 14.25
N GLU A 139 14.67 4.80 13.40
CA GLU A 139 15.56 5.67 12.63
C GLU A 139 14.78 6.64 11.73
N LEU A 140 13.69 6.15 11.11
CA LEU A 140 12.84 6.99 10.26
C LEU A 140 12.14 8.09 11.07
N VAL A 141 11.53 7.74 12.21
CA VAL A 141 10.84 8.71 13.07
C VAL A 141 11.79 9.75 13.60
N CYS A 142 12.95 9.35 14.15
CA CYS A 142 13.97 10.28 14.62
C CYS A 142 14.44 11.21 13.49
N ALA A 143 14.79 10.66 12.32
CA ALA A 143 15.26 11.45 11.19
C ALA A 143 14.20 12.45 10.66
N LEU A 144 12.92 12.08 10.62
CA LEU A 144 11.85 12.98 10.22
C LEU A 144 11.62 14.06 11.29
N THR A 145 11.61 13.69 12.58
CA THR A 145 11.40 14.63 13.68
C THR A 145 12.52 15.68 13.73
N GLU A 146 13.78 15.26 13.66
CA GLU A 146 14.92 16.17 13.63
C GLU A 146 14.89 17.09 12.39
N ARG A 147 14.61 16.51 11.20
CA ARG A 147 14.63 17.25 9.92
C ARG A 147 13.61 18.36 9.85
N TYR A 148 12.44 18.14 10.48
CA TYR A 148 11.30 19.07 10.40
C TYR A 148 10.97 19.77 11.72
N ALA A 149 11.84 19.66 12.74
CA ALA A 149 11.63 20.30 14.06
C ALA A 149 11.37 21.82 13.93
N ASP A 150 12.20 22.53 13.16
CA ASP A 150 12.07 23.97 12.96
C ASP A 150 10.81 24.37 12.20
N LYS A 151 10.27 23.46 11.38
CA LYS A 151 9.05 23.67 10.58
C LYS A 151 7.78 23.26 11.33
N LYS A 152 7.91 22.65 12.51
CA LYS A 152 6.80 22.12 13.32
C LYS A 152 5.91 21.10 12.61
N VAL A 153 6.49 20.32 11.70
CA VAL A 153 5.77 19.23 11.01
C VAL A 153 5.68 18.03 11.96
N SER A 154 4.47 17.56 12.20
CA SER A 154 4.21 16.40 13.06
C SER A 154 4.37 15.08 12.31
N VAL A 155 4.78 14.01 13.01
CA VAL A 155 4.88 12.65 12.45
C VAL A 155 3.80 11.78 13.07
N SER A 156 2.92 11.21 12.23
CA SER A 156 1.80 10.35 12.64
C SER A 156 2.09 8.89 12.31
N LEU A 157 1.84 8.00 13.27
CA LEU A 157 2.10 6.55 13.21
C LEU A 157 0.78 5.76 13.25
N PRO A 158 0.04 5.67 12.15
CA PRO A 158 -1.16 4.84 12.11
C PRO A 158 -0.81 3.34 12.05
N SER A 159 -1.82 2.48 12.27
CA SER A 159 -1.69 1.03 12.15
C SER A 159 -0.67 0.41 13.11
N MET A 160 -0.55 0.98 14.31
CA MET A 160 0.27 0.43 15.39
C MET A 160 -0.48 -0.67 16.13
N ARG A 161 0.26 -1.70 16.53
CA ARG A 161 -0.23 -2.75 17.43
C ARG A 161 0.15 -2.41 18.86
N LEU A 162 -0.65 -2.83 19.83
CA LEU A 162 -0.37 -2.58 21.25
C LEU A 162 0.98 -3.15 21.69
N ASP A 163 1.35 -4.33 21.19
CA ASP A 163 2.62 -4.99 21.50
C ASP A 163 3.85 -4.31 20.84
N SER A 164 3.65 -3.49 19.83
CA SER A 164 4.72 -2.71 19.20
C SER A 164 4.95 -1.33 19.86
N ILE A 165 3.99 -0.85 20.65
CA ILE A 165 4.06 0.45 21.36
C ILE A 165 5.03 0.37 22.58
N VAL A 166 5.29 -0.83 23.08
CA VAL A 166 6.12 -1.05 24.30
C VAL A 166 7.64 -0.94 24.02
N LYS A 167 8.07 -0.67 22.81
CA LYS A 167 9.48 -0.45 22.51
C LYS A 167 9.94 0.94 22.98
N PRO A 168 11.12 1.06 23.64
CA PRO A 168 11.63 2.32 24.24
C PRO A 168 11.74 3.51 23.27
N SER A 169 11.64 3.26 21.98
CA SER A 169 11.82 4.22 20.90
C SER A 169 10.74 5.32 20.79
N LEU A 170 9.65 5.24 21.55
CA LEU A 170 8.62 6.29 21.55
C LEU A 170 8.81 7.31 22.68
N GLU A 171 9.62 7.02 23.68
CA GLU A 171 9.92 7.96 24.77
C GLU A 171 10.93 9.05 24.31
N GLU A 172 11.69 8.82 23.24
CA GLU A 172 12.65 9.78 22.69
C GLU A 172 12.02 10.71 21.62
N ALA A 173 10.78 10.46 21.21
CA ALA A 173 10.08 11.24 20.17
C ALA A 173 9.10 12.29 20.75
N GLN A 174 9.10 12.49 22.08
CA GLN A 174 8.43 13.59 22.76
C GLN A 174 9.43 14.72 23.00
#